data_3b407fd3a8b635d8b7f35b5c60e33f6e
#
_entry.id   3b407fd3a8b635d8b7f35b5c60e33f6e
#
_cell.length_a   1.000
_cell.length_b   1.000
_cell.length_c   1.000
_cell.angle_alpha   90.00
_cell.angle_beta   90.00
_cell.angle_gamma   90.00
#
_symmetry.space_group_name_H-M   'P 1'
#
loop_
_entity.id
_entity.type
_entity.pdbx_description
1 polymer ?
#
loop_
_entity_poly.entity_id
_entity_poly.type
_entity_poly.pdbx_seq_one_letter_code
_entity_poly.pdbx_strand_id
1 'polypeptide(L)'
;MKKLFFSLLFAAVLSCISASAQKIDIGKFVIDKNVCTITDKESGKTFNLYGNVRIVESSADLNVRIVEHQADLNVRSVEYTARNCGEFRFVESSADFTIRIVESAPDITIRFVESSSGINR
;
A
#
# COMPACT_ATOMS: atom_id res chain seq x y z
N MET A 1 -38.52 -7.91 -22.72
CA MET A 1 -37.39 -7.05 -23.08
C MET A 1 -36.90 -6.19 -21.93
N LYS A 2 -37.80 -5.53 -21.21
CA LYS A 2 -37.39 -4.68 -20.06
C LYS A 2 -36.69 -5.46 -18.96
N LYS A 3 -37.10 -6.71 -18.71
CA LYS A 3 -36.49 -7.54 -17.70
C LYS A 3 -35.04 -7.89 -17.99
N LEU A 4 -34.68 -8.06 -19.25
CA LEU A 4 -33.33 -8.33 -19.66
C LEU A 4 -32.41 -7.13 -19.38
N PHE A 5 -32.91 -5.93 -19.60
CA PHE A 5 -32.16 -4.72 -19.28
C PHE A 5 -31.83 -4.63 -17.81
N PHE A 6 -32.78 -4.93 -16.97
CA PHE A 6 -32.59 -4.90 -15.52
C PHE A 6 -31.49 -5.89 -15.09
N SER A 7 -31.50 -7.07 -15.67
CA SER A 7 -30.51 -8.10 -15.35
C SER A 7 -29.10 -7.63 -15.68
N LEU A 8 -28.92 -7.01 -16.82
CA LEU A 8 -27.61 -6.50 -17.23
C LEU A 8 -27.09 -5.39 -16.32
N LEU A 9 -27.96 -4.48 -15.93
CA LEU A 9 -27.61 -3.41 -15.03
C LEU A 9 -27.21 -3.96 -13.65
N PHE A 10 -27.93 -4.95 -13.17
CA PHE A 10 -27.63 -5.58 -11.90
C PHE A 10 -26.25 -6.23 -11.91
N ALA A 11 -25.89 -6.90 -12.99
CA ALA A 11 -24.58 -7.52 -13.12
C ALA A 11 -23.45 -6.48 -13.08
N ALA A 12 -23.64 -5.33 -13.73
CA ALA A 12 -22.66 -4.26 -13.70
C ALA A 12 -22.44 -3.73 -12.28
N VAL A 13 -23.51 -3.58 -11.51
CA VAL A 13 -23.41 -3.13 -10.12
C VAL A 13 -22.62 -4.11 -9.27
N LEU A 14 -22.85 -5.41 -9.45
CA LEU A 14 -22.11 -6.42 -8.74
C LEU A 14 -20.59 -6.35 -9.04
N SER A 15 -20.23 -6.10 -10.28
CA SER A 15 -18.82 -5.94 -10.66
C SER A 15 -18.16 -4.78 -9.94
N CYS A 16 -18.86 -3.66 -9.80
CA CYS A 16 -18.36 -2.50 -9.06
C CYS A 16 -18.14 -2.82 -7.59
N ILE A 17 -19.04 -3.56 -6.96
CA ILE A 17 -18.91 -3.96 -5.56
C ILE A 17 -17.67 -4.84 -5.36
N SER A 18 -17.41 -5.77 -6.29
CA SER A 18 -16.23 -6.62 -6.21
C SER A 18 -14.94 -5.80 -6.26
N ALA A 19 -14.86 -4.80 -7.13
CA ALA A 19 -13.71 -3.92 -7.23
C ALA A 19 -13.46 -3.17 -5.92
N SER A 20 -14.51 -2.75 -5.22
CA SER A 20 -14.40 -2.04 -3.95
C SER A 20 -13.77 -2.88 -2.84
N ALA A 21 -13.91 -4.21 -2.91
CA ALA A 21 -13.40 -5.11 -1.88
C ALA A 21 -11.88 -5.17 -1.82
N GLN A 22 -11.17 -4.61 -2.80
CA GLN A 22 -9.70 -4.59 -2.84
C GLN A 22 -9.08 -3.46 -2.01
N LYS A 23 -9.88 -2.56 -1.48
CA LYS A 23 -9.40 -1.44 -0.69
C LYS A 23 -9.54 -1.74 0.79
N ILE A 24 -8.50 -1.40 1.55
CA ILE A 24 -8.45 -1.63 2.99
C ILE A 24 -8.29 -0.30 3.69
N ASP A 25 -9.26 0.05 4.53
CA ASP A 25 -9.21 1.26 5.34
C ASP A 25 -8.49 0.94 6.64
N ILE A 26 -7.36 1.62 6.88
CA ILE A 26 -6.57 1.41 8.09
C ILE A 26 -6.59 2.65 8.99
N GLY A 27 -7.63 3.47 8.87
CA GLY A 27 -7.82 4.67 9.68
C GLY A 27 -7.41 5.92 8.92
N LYS A 28 -6.16 6.31 9.02
CA LYS A 28 -5.63 7.51 8.37
C LYS A 28 -5.37 7.31 6.88
N PHE A 29 -5.16 6.08 6.47
CA PHE A 29 -4.81 5.71 5.11
C PHE A 29 -5.75 4.66 4.55
N VAL A 30 -5.77 4.57 3.22
CA VAL A 30 -6.46 3.49 2.50
C VAL A 30 -5.43 2.79 1.63
N ILE A 31 -5.35 1.47 1.75
CA ILE A 31 -4.47 0.63 0.94
C ILE A 31 -5.31 0.02 -0.18
N ASP A 32 -4.84 0.15 -1.42
CA ASP A 32 -5.45 -0.52 -2.56
C ASP A 32 -4.58 -1.70 -2.95
N LYS A 33 -5.06 -2.91 -2.66
CA LYS A 33 -4.31 -4.14 -2.95
C LYS A 33 -4.17 -4.40 -4.44
N ASN A 34 -5.12 -3.94 -5.21
CA ASN A 34 -5.16 -4.21 -6.64
C ASN A 34 -4.00 -3.53 -7.38
N VAL A 35 -3.63 -2.34 -6.97
CA VAL A 35 -2.58 -1.56 -7.62
C VAL A 35 -1.39 -1.28 -6.70
N CYS A 36 -1.43 -1.80 -5.48
CA CYS A 36 -0.36 -1.64 -4.49
C CYS A 36 -0.04 -0.18 -4.21
N THR A 37 -1.06 0.57 -3.82
CA THR A 37 -0.92 1.98 -3.47
C THR A 37 -1.46 2.24 -2.08
N ILE A 38 -1.05 3.36 -1.50
CA ILE A 38 -1.57 3.84 -0.25
C ILE A 38 -1.95 5.31 -0.42
N THR A 39 -3.10 5.68 0.11
CA THR A 39 -3.63 7.04 0.01
C THR A 39 -3.85 7.62 1.39
N ASP A 40 -3.31 8.82 1.63
CA ASP A 40 -3.57 9.58 2.83
C ASP A 40 -4.95 10.21 2.67
N LYS A 41 -5.89 9.85 3.53
CA LYS A 41 -7.27 10.36 3.45
C LYS A 41 -7.36 11.86 3.69
N GLU A 42 -6.47 12.41 4.47
CA GLU A 42 -6.49 13.81 4.83
C GLU A 42 -5.96 14.70 3.71
N SER A 43 -4.80 14.36 3.16
CA SER A 43 -4.18 15.16 2.09
C SER A 43 -4.61 14.72 0.69
N GLY A 44 -5.10 13.48 0.56
CA GLY A 44 -5.42 12.90 -0.73
C GLY A 44 -4.20 12.40 -1.49
N LYS A 45 -3.01 12.47 -0.89
CA LYS A 45 -1.79 12.02 -1.53
C LYS A 45 -1.77 10.51 -1.66
N THR A 46 -1.50 10.03 -2.87
CA THR A 46 -1.38 8.60 -3.16
C THR A 46 0.01 8.30 -3.68
N PHE A 47 0.61 7.22 -3.18
CA PHE A 47 1.89 6.75 -3.70
C PHE A 47 1.93 5.23 -3.72
N ASN A 48 2.85 4.70 -4.52
CA ASN A 48 3.02 3.25 -4.64
C ASN A 48 3.75 2.70 -3.42
N LEU A 49 3.36 1.50 -2.97
CA LEU A 49 4.06 0.81 -1.89
C LEU A 49 5.24 0.00 -2.46
N TYR A 50 6.02 0.63 -3.30
CA TYR A 50 7.27 0.15 -3.87
C TYR A 50 7.99 1.34 -4.49
N GLY A 51 9.28 1.19 -4.76
CA GLY A 51 10.07 2.23 -5.41
C GLY A 51 11.25 2.67 -4.56
N ASN A 52 11.70 3.88 -4.81
CA ASN A 52 12.81 4.48 -4.07
C ASN A 52 12.28 5.06 -2.76
N VAL A 53 12.86 4.65 -1.64
CA VAL A 53 12.38 5.00 -0.31
C VAL A 53 13.52 5.58 0.50
N ARG A 54 13.26 6.68 1.17
CA ARG A 54 14.23 7.30 2.07
C ARG A 54 13.72 7.20 3.50
N ILE A 55 14.62 6.83 4.40
CA ILE A 55 14.31 6.79 5.84
C ILE A 55 14.64 8.16 6.42
N VAL A 56 13.69 8.75 7.10
CA VAL A 56 13.85 10.08 7.71
C VAL A 56 13.48 10.01 9.19
N GLU A 57 13.86 11.03 9.94
CA GLU A 57 13.59 11.07 11.39
C GLU A 57 12.36 11.91 11.72
N SER A 58 11.87 12.68 10.77
CA SER A 58 10.69 13.53 11.00
C SER A 58 10.03 13.86 9.68
N SER A 59 8.74 14.19 9.74
CA SER A 59 7.95 14.63 8.59
C SER A 59 7.96 13.61 7.44
N ALA A 60 7.82 12.34 7.77
CA ALA A 60 7.75 11.28 6.78
C ALA A 60 6.37 11.20 6.15
N ASP A 61 6.33 10.67 4.93
CA ASP A 61 5.05 10.34 4.29
C ASP A 61 4.32 9.23 5.03
N LEU A 62 5.06 8.31 5.64
CA LEU A 62 4.49 7.13 6.27
C LEU A 62 5.30 6.75 7.50
N ASN A 63 4.64 6.55 8.62
CA ASN A 63 5.28 6.01 9.83
C ASN A 63 5.12 4.51 9.84
N VAL A 64 6.22 3.77 9.96
CA VAL A 64 6.20 2.31 9.90
C VAL A 64 6.83 1.72 11.15
N ARG A 65 6.35 0.57 11.55
CA ARG A 65 6.97 -0.23 12.60
C ARG A 65 7.44 -1.54 12.00
N ILE A 66 8.67 -1.94 12.32
CA ILE A 66 9.23 -3.18 11.83
C ILE A 66 8.81 -4.30 12.78
N VAL A 67 8.20 -5.34 12.24
CA VAL A 67 7.77 -6.51 13.00
C VAL A 67 8.30 -7.78 12.36
N GLU A 68 8.27 -8.87 13.10
CA GLU A 68 8.77 -10.17 12.61
C GLU A 68 7.66 -11.06 12.07
N HIS A 69 6.41 -10.78 12.42
CA HIS A 69 5.27 -11.59 12.04
C HIS A 69 4.07 -10.73 11.74
N GLN A 70 3.24 -11.17 10.81
CA GLN A 70 1.94 -10.57 10.52
C GLN A 70 1.99 -9.07 10.25
N ALA A 71 2.92 -8.67 9.40
CA ALA A 71 3.01 -7.28 8.98
C ALA A 71 1.92 -6.95 7.95
N ASP A 72 1.57 -5.67 7.85
CA ASP A 72 0.68 -5.21 6.81
C ASP A 72 1.32 -5.32 5.43
N LEU A 73 2.63 -5.10 5.37
CA LEU A 73 3.39 -5.11 4.12
C LEU A 73 4.68 -5.90 4.32
N ASN A 74 4.90 -6.88 3.46
CA ASN A 74 6.18 -7.57 3.38
C ASN A 74 7.09 -6.80 2.44
N VAL A 75 8.23 -6.36 2.95
CA VAL A 75 9.16 -5.48 2.22
C VAL A 75 10.41 -6.26 1.86
N ARG A 76 10.78 -6.20 0.59
CA ARG A 76 12.04 -6.73 0.10
C ARG A 76 12.94 -5.57 -0.27
N SER A 77 14.11 -5.52 0.34
CA SER A 77 15.11 -4.50 0.00
C SER A 77 15.85 -4.92 -1.26
N VAL A 78 15.87 -4.05 -2.25
CA VAL A 78 16.52 -4.33 -3.53
C VAL A 78 17.50 -3.22 -3.87
N GLU A 79 18.48 -3.54 -4.72
CA GLU A 79 19.48 -2.57 -5.17
C GLU A 79 19.26 -2.14 -6.62
N TYR A 80 18.31 -2.78 -7.30
CA TYR A 80 17.90 -2.42 -8.66
C TYR A 80 16.60 -1.61 -8.60
N THR A 81 16.09 -1.21 -9.76
CA THR A 81 14.83 -0.47 -9.83
C THR A 81 13.68 -1.28 -9.28
N ALA A 82 13.09 -0.82 -8.17
CA ALA A 82 11.97 -1.51 -7.53
C ALA A 82 10.71 -1.29 -8.35
N ARG A 83 10.08 -2.38 -8.80
CA ARG A 83 8.91 -2.34 -9.66
C ARG A 83 7.74 -3.17 -9.15
N ASN A 84 7.99 -4.05 -8.20
CA ASN A 84 6.97 -4.94 -7.68
C ASN A 84 6.53 -4.51 -6.30
N CYS A 85 5.29 -4.80 -5.95
CA CYS A 85 4.70 -4.43 -4.67
C CYS A 85 5.59 -4.87 -3.51
N GLY A 86 5.91 -3.95 -2.61
CA GLY A 86 6.74 -4.22 -1.45
C GLY A 86 8.24 -4.19 -1.71
N GLU A 87 8.69 -3.98 -2.94
CA GLU A 87 10.12 -3.81 -3.22
C GLU A 87 10.53 -2.38 -2.92
N PHE A 88 11.44 -2.21 -1.96
CA PHE A 88 11.97 -0.91 -1.58
C PHE A 88 13.45 -0.83 -1.93
N ARG A 89 13.80 0.21 -2.66
CA ARG A 89 15.20 0.55 -2.88
C ARG A 89 15.51 1.74 -1.98
N PHE A 90 16.32 1.54 -0.97
CA PHE A 90 16.64 2.60 -0.03
C PHE A 90 17.65 3.56 -0.63
N VAL A 91 17.31 4.85 -0.63
CA VAL A 91 18.12 5.90 -1.24
C VAL A 91 18.29 7.05 -0.27
N GLU A 92 19.28 7.91 -0.52
CA GLU A 92 19.51 9.08 0.31
C GLU A 92 18.94 10.36 -0.31
N SER A 93 18.59 10.30 -1.59
CA SER A 93 18.01 11.43 -2.29
C SER A 93 17.10 10.96 -3.41
N SER A 94 16.23 11.83 -3.87
CA SER A 94 15.30 11.54 -4.97
C SER A 94 14.40 10.34 -4.70
N ALA A 95 13.92 10.22 -3.48
CA ALA A 95 13.00 9.15 -3.11
C ALA A 95 11.61 9.41 -3.66
N ASP A 96 10.89 8.32 -3.94
CA ASP A 96 9.50 8.40 -4.33
C ASP A 96 8.62 8.74 -3.12
N PHE A 97 8.99 8.21 -1.96
CA PHE A 97 8.33 8.57 -0.69
C PHE A 97 9.30 8.33 0.47
N THR A 98 8.96 8.87 1.63
CA THR A 98 9.78 8.74 2.83
C THR A 98 9.05 7.96 3.90
N ILE A 99 9.82 7.23 4.72
CA ILE A 99 9.29 6.51 5.86
C ILE A 99 10.05 6.92 7.12
N ARG A 100 9.35 6.85 8.24
CA ARG A 100 9.94 7.01 9.56
C ARG A 100 9.68 5.75 10.36
N ILE A 101 10.73 5.18 10.94
CA ILE A 101 10.60 3.98 11.74
C ILE A 101 10.22 4.38 13.16
N VAL A 102 9.10 3.88 13.64
CA VAL A 102 8.56 4.19 14.96
C VAL A 102 8.30 2.92 15.75
N GLU A 103 8.23 3.05 17.07
CA GLU A 103 7.96 1.91 17.95
C GLU A 103 6.49 1.84 18.35
N SER A 104 5.77 2.95 18.27
CA SER A 104 4.37 3.00 18.64
C SER A 104 3.58 3.84 17.66
N ALA A 105 2.30 3.56 17.57
CA ALA A 105 1.36 4.27 16.71
C ALA A 105 1.83 4.38 15.24
N PRO A 106 2.25 3.27 14.61
CA PRO A 106 2.61 3.31 13.20
C PRO A 106 1.37 3.47 12.31
N ASP A 107 1.59 3.95 11.11
CA ASP A 107 0.55 3.96 10.09
C ASP A 107 0.35 2.54 9.53
N ILE A 108 1.46 1.84 9.29
CA ILE A 108 1.46 0.43 8.90
C ILE A 108 2.62 -0.28 9.58
N THR A 109 2.55 -1.62 9.59
CA THR A 109 3.68 -2.44 10.00
C THR A 109 4.33 -3.05 8.78
N ILE A 110 5.65 -3.21 8.83
CA ILE A 110 6.40 -3.83 7.74
C ILE A 110 7.25 -4.98 8.28
N ARG A 111 7.51 -5.93 7.42
CA ARG A 111 8.39 -7.05 7.72
C ARG A 111 9.35 -7.22 6.55
N PHE A 112 10.64 -7.34 6.84
CA PHE A 112 11.62 -7.57 5.79
C PHE A 112 11.64 -9.04 5.40
N VAL A 113 11.55 -9.29 4.10
CA VAL A 113 11.55 -10.65 3.52
C VAL A 113 12.55 -10.74 2.39
N GLU A 114 12.95 -11.96 2.05
CA GLU A 114 13.86 -12.19 0.94
C GLU A 114 13.11 -12.53 -0.36
N SER A 115 11.85 -12.89 -0.23
CA SER A 115 11.01 -13.22 -1.38
C SER A 115 9.54 -12.99 -1.00
N SER A 116 8.68 -12.97 -1.99
CA SER A 116 7.23 -12.82 -1.78
C SER A 116 6.87 -11.52 -1.08
N SER A 117 7.45 -10.42 -1.52
CA SER A 117 7.09 -9.11 -1.02
C SER A 117 5.67 -8.74 -1.44
N GLY A 118 5.06 -7.79 -0.72
CA GLY A 118 3.75 -7.28 -1.05
C GLY A 118 2.83 -7.13 0.14
N ILE A 119 1.61 -6.70 -0.13
CA ILE A 119 0.59 -6.45 0.89
C ILE A 119 0.12 -7.78 1.48
N ASN A 120 0.11 -7.85 2.80
CA ASN A 120 -0.19 -9.08 3.54
C ASN A 120 -1.51 -8.99 4.32
N ARG A 121 -2.37 -8.08 3.98
CA ARG A 121 -3.67 -7.94 4.66
C ARG A 121 -4.80 -8.60 3.90
#